data_b96aca2789ce4dccd064b3f071c80068
#
_entry.id   b96aca2789ce4dccd064b3f071c80068
#
_cell.length_a   1.000
_cell.length_b   1.000
_cell.length_c   1.000
_cell.angle_alpha   90.00
_cell.angle_beta   90.00
_cell.angle_gamma   90.00
#
_symmetry.space_group_name_H-M   'P 1'
#
loop_
_entity.id
_entity.type
_entity.pdbx_description
1 polymer ?
#
loop_
_entity_poly.entity_id
_entity_poly.type
_entity_poly.pdbx_seq_one_letter_code
_entity_poly.pdbx_strand_id
1 'polypeptide(L)'
;MPPAIRTDDLVKEYGDVRALDGLSLTVPEGSFFGLLGPNGAGKTTFIETLVGLVRKTSGTAEVFGHDVESDYRQARDAIGLAPQEFNVDRFFPIREVLMHKAGYHGVSEGVAEQRALEALETVGLEAKEDTRFDWLSGGMKRRFMLARAMVTDPDLLILDEPTAGVDVELRRDLWDVIRQLNDDGTTILLTTHYIEEAERLCDQVAIVDSGRKVTVATPDELTERGTDTVTLSLAAPATAIPDITGDRIETVELDGDTVTLRATSGSEAVPVAIRRLEAAGHRVVDVDIARTSLEEVFVDMTRTGEETGESEDAEVVA
;
A
#
# COMPACT_ATOMS: atom_id res chain seq x y z
N MET A 1 -12.84 16.97 12.29
CA MET A 1 -13.01 15.63 12.87
C MET A 1 -11.63 15.09 13.20
N PRO A 2 -11.45 14.22 14.20
CA PRO A 2 -10.17 13.58 14.43
C PRO A 2 -9.82 12.69 13.20
N PRO A 3 -8.52 12.48 12.90
CA PRO A 3 -8.15 11.53 11.86
C PRO A 3 -8.56 10.10 12.27
N ALA A 4 -8.74 9.22 11.28
CA ALA A 4 -9.06 7.81 11.55
C ALA A 4 -7.94 7.11 12.30
N ILE A 5 -6.66 7.40 11.94
CA ILE A 5 -5.49 6.93 12.68
C ILE A 5 -4.54 8.09 12.89
N ARG A 6 -4.00 8.18 14.11
CA ARG A 6 -2.89 9.08 14.44
C ARG A 6 -1.88 8.36 15.30
N THR A 7 -0.62 8.41 14.89
CA THR A 7 0.50 7.97 15.73
C THR A 7 1.55 9.07 15.81
N ASP A 8 2.13 9.25 17.00
CA ASP A 8 3.21 10.19 17.24
C ASP A 8 4.35 9.43 17.95
N ASP A 9 5.53 9.41 17.32
CA ASP A 9 6.75 8.74 17.78
C ASP A 9 6.52 7.31 18.29
N LEU A 10 5.71 6.54 17.54
CA LEU A 10 5.33 5.18 17.92
C LEU A 10 6.54 4.24 17.83
N VAL A 11 6.89 3.63 18.96
CA VAL A 11 7.99 2.66 19.07
C VAL A 11 7.48 1.31 19.54
N LYS A 12 7.98 0.25 18.89
CA LYS A 12 7.79 -1.13 19.36
C LYS A 12 9.09 -1.90 19.28
N GLU A 13 9.50 -2.45 20.41
CA GLU A 13 10.70 -3.29 20.58
C GLU A 13 10.33 -4.71 20.98
N TYR A 14 11.05 -5.68 20.42
CA TYR A 14 11.02 -7.09 20.78
C TYR A 14 12.45 -7.54 21.13
N GLY A 15 12.81 -7.47 22.41
CA GLY A 15 14.20 -7.67 22.82
C GLY A 15 15.12 -6.65 22.17
N ASP A 16 16.07 -7.11 21.38
CA ASP A 16 17.04 -6.23 20.68
C ASP A 16 16.55 -5.74 19.31
N VAL A 17 15.36 -6.18 18.87
CA VAL A 17 14.80 -5.78 17.56
C VAL A 17 13.79 -4.65 17.74
N ARG A 18 14.03 -3.52 17.10
CA ARG A 18 13.10 -2.39 17.03
C ARG A 18 12.26 -2.50 15.76
N ALA A 19 11.03 -2.99 15.90
CA ALA A 19 10.11 -3.21 14.78
C ALA A 19 9.39 -1.93 14.34
N LEU A 20 9.13 -0.99 15.26
CA LEU A 20 8.68 0.38 14.96
C LEU A 20 9.64 1.34 15.65
N ASP A 21 10.13 2.33 14.92
CA ASP A 21 11.15 3.26 15.36
C ASP A 21 10.75 4.71 15.12
N GLY A 22 9.89 5.23 16.01
CA GLY A 22 9.39 6.60 15.93
C GLY A 22 8.38 6.83 14.80
N LEU A 23 7.56 5.82 14.46
CA LEU A 23 6.60 5.92 13.36
C LEU A 23 5.49 6.93 13.69
N SER A 24 5.53 8.09 13.03
CA SER A 24 4.51 9.15 13.14
C SER A 24 3.70 9.21 11.84
N LEU A 25 2.41 8.83 11.90
CA LEU A 25 1.53 8.70 10.75
C LEU A 25 0.14 9.28 11.08
N THR A 26 -0.47 9.90 10.07
CA THR A 26 -1.85 10.39 10.16
C THR A 26 -2.62 9.87 8.95
N VAL A 27 -3.72 9.14 9.20
CA VAL A 27 -4.65 8.65 8.18
C VAL A 27 -5.93 9.48 8.28
N PRO A 28 -6.31 10.24 7.26
CA PRO A 28 -7.55 11.02 7.26
C PRO A 28 -8.80 10.11 7.32
N GLU A 29 -9.86 10.58 7.95
CA GLU A 29 -11.17 9.91 7.93
C GLU A 29 -11.73 9.89 6.51
N GLY A 30 -12.33 8.76 6.10
CA GLY A 30 -12.91 8.54 4.78
C GLY A 30 -11.90 8.33 3.65
N SER A 31 -10.58 8.37 3.92
CA SER A 31 -9.56 8.16 2.90
C SER A 31 -9.29 6.68 2.61
N PHE A 32 -8.84 6.41 1.39
CA PHE A 32 -8.20 5.15 1.04
C PHE A 32 -6.69 5.30 1.18
N PHE A 33 -6.12 4.78 2.25
CA PHE A 33 -4.72 5.00 2.62
C PHE A 33 -3.88 3.73 2.47
N GLY A 34 -2.78 3.81 1.70
CA GLY A 34 -1.84 2.71 1.49
C GLY A 34 -0.66 2.77 2.47
N LEU A 35 -0.28 1.62 3.02
CA LEU A 35 0.95 1.46 3.80
C LEU A 35 1.87 0.48 3.07
N LEU A 36 2.86 1.01 2.35
CA LEU A 36 3.82 0.25 1.57
C LEU A 36 5.15 0.11 2.32
N GLY A 37 5.82 -1.01 2.08
CA GLY A 37 7.15 -1.26 2.63
C GLY A 37 7.60 -2.69 2.33
N PRO A 38 8.91 -2.97 2.38
CA PRO A 38 9.43 -4.33 2.23
C PRO A 38 8.96 -5.25 3.37
N ASN A 39 9.26 -6.53 3.24
CA ASN A 39 9.05 -7.47 4.35
C ASN A 39 9.96 -7.09 5.51
N GLY A 40 9.39 -7.05 6.72
CA GLY A 40 10.12 -6.60 7.91
C GLY A 40 10.09 -5.08 8.16
N ALA A 41 9.48 -4.27 7.28
CA ALA A 41 9.37 -2.82 7.48
C ALA A 41 8.51 -2.39 8.69
N GLY A 42 7.87 -3.32 9.40
CA GLY A 42 7.05 -3.01 10.58
C GLY A 42 5.55 -2.91 10.32
N LYS A 43 5.05 -3.11 9.09
CA LYS A 43 3.63 -2.97 8.72
C LYS A 43 2.69 -3.80 9.60
N THR A 44 2.96 -5.09 9.75
CA THR A 44 2.16 -6.01 10.58
C THR A 44 2.20 -5.59 12.05
N THR A 45 3.38 -5.22 12.58
CA THR A 45 3.52 -4.72 13.95
C THR A 45 2.73 -3.43 14.18
N PHE A 46 2.68 -2.54 13.19
CA PHE A 46 1.85 -1.34 13.23
C PHE A 46 0.36 -1.69 13.32
N ILE A 47 -0.14 -2.57 12.44
CA ILE A 47 -1.52 -3.05 12.48
C ILE A 47 -1.84 -3.71 13.82
N GLU A 48 -1.00 -4.63 14.28
CA GLU A 48 -1.19 -5.35 15.55
C GLU A 48 -1.24 -4.39 16.75
N THR A 49 -0.47 -3.29 16.69
CA THR A 49 -0.52 -2.25 17.71
C THR A 49 -1.85 -1.49 17.69
N LEU A 50 -2.35 -1.12 16.51
CA LEU A 50 -3.64 -0.43 16.36
C LEU A 50 -4.82 -1.27 16.86
N VAL A 51 -4.83 -2.56 16.54
CA VAL A 51 -5.90 -3.47 17.00
C VAL A 51 -5.66 -4.01 18.41
N GLY A 52 -4.57 -3.61 19.07
CA GLY A 52 -4.22 -3.97 20.45
C GLY A 52 -3.86 -5.44 20.67
N LEU A 53 -3.38 -6.12 19.64
CA LEU A 53 -2.75 -7.46 19.75
C LEU A 53 -1.33 -7.34 20.33
N VAL A 54 -0.67 -6.23 20.06
CA VAL A 54 0.67 -5.90 20.56
C VAL A 54 0.63 -4.56 21.30
N ARG A 55 1.29 -4.49 22.45
CA ARG A 55 1.45 -3.22 23.18
C ARG A 55 2.64 -2.44 22.65
N LYS A 56 2.48 -1.13 22.48
CA LYS A 56 3.57 -0.21 22.15
C LYS A 56 4.63 -0.17 23.26
N THR A 57 5.88 0.12 22.90
CA THR A 57 6.96 0.35 23.87
C THR A 57 6.93 1.81 24.34
N SER A 58 6.74 2.75 23.42
CA SER A 58 6.58 4.18 23.70
C SER A 58 5.82 4.90 22.57
N GLY A 59 5.61 6.21 22.70
CA GLY A 59 4.83 7.00 21.75
C GLY A 59 3.32 6.87 21.96
N THR A 60 2.55 7.40 21.02
CA THR A 60 1.07 7.37 21.06
C THR A 60 0.50 6.73 19.81
N ALA A 61 -0.66 6.08 19.95
CA ALA A 61 -1.45 5.56 18.84
C ALA A 61 -2.94 5.72 19.17
N GLU A 62 -3.66 6.38 18.28
CA GLU A 62 -5.07 6.68 18.42
C GLU A 62 -5.85 6.24 17.18
N VAL A 63 -7.08 5.77 17.38
CA VAL A 63 -8.06 5.48 16.34
C VAL A 63 -9.31 6.31 16.61
N PHE A 64 -9.68 7.20 15.69
CA PHE A 64 -10.73 8.22 15.84
C PHE A 64 -10.62 9.02 17.16
N GLY A 65 -9.39 9.31 17.60
CA GLY A 65 -9.09 10.04 18.83
C GLY A 65 -9.17 9.20 20.10
N HIS A 66 -9.35 7.88 20.01
CA HIS A 66 -9.30 6.94 21.12
C HIS A 66 -7.94 6.27 21.20
N ASP A 67 -7.23 6.39 22.32
CA ASP A 67 -5.94 5.71 22.51
C ASP A 67 -6.12 4.19 22.53
N VAL A 68 -5.30 3.48 21.76
CA VAL A 68 -5.43 2.03 21.54
C VAL A 68 -5.22 1.16 22.79
N GLU A 69 -4.68 1.72 23.88
CA GLU A 69 -4.46 1.02 25.15
C GLU A 69 -5.44 1.48 26.25
N SER A 70 -5.60 2.79 26.50
CA SER A 70 -6.48 3.30 27.53
C SER A 70 -7.96 3.24 27.15
N ASP A 71 -8.29 3.55 25.89
CA ASP A 71 -9.65 3.57 25.32
C ASP A 71 -9.88 2.41 24.36
N TYR A 72 -9.21 1.27 24.64
CA TYR A 72 -9.10 0.12 23.71
C TYR A 72 -10.45 -0.42 23.18
N ARG A 73 -11.55 -0.26 23.93
CA ARG A 73 -12.88 -0.74 23.48
C ARG A 73 -13.39 0.12 22.34
N GLN A 74 -13.38 1.45 22.51
CA GLN A 74 -13.83 2.41 21.52
C GLN A 74 -12.96 2.33 20.27
N ALA A 75 -11.62 2.25 20.45
CA ALA A 75 -10.69 2.09 19.33
C ALA A 75 -10.95 0.81 18.53
N ARG A 76 -11.18 -0.33 19.21
CA ARG A 76 -11.41 -1.62 18.54
C ARG A 76 -12.80 -1.76 17.93
N ASP A 77 -13.82 -1.16 18.54
CA ASP A 77 -15.18 -1.20 18.01
C ASP A 77 -15.29 -0.47 16.66
N ALA A 78 -14.42 0.54 16.44
CA ALA A 78 -14.34 1.26 15.17
C ALA A 78 -13.56 0.49 14.07
N ILE A 79 -12.85 -0.62 14.41
CA ILE A 79 -11.95 -1.32 13.48
C ILE A 79 -12.53 -2.65 13.01
N GLY A 80 -12.60 -2.84 11.69
CA GLY A 80 -12.70 -4.13 11.02
C GLY A 80 -11.32 -4.57 10.50
N LEU A 81 -10.85 -5.76 10.88
CA LEU A 81 -9.57 -6.30 10.42
C LEU A 81 -9.76 -7.51 9.52
N ALA A 82 -9.22 -7.45 8.29
CA ALA A 82 -8.99 -8.59 7.41
C ALA A 82 -7.48 -8.92 7.40
N PRO A 83 -7.02 -9.86 8.24
CA PRO A 83 -5.62 -10.20 8.34
C PRO A 83 -5.15 -11.04 7.15
N GLN A 84 -3.85 -11.07 6.91
CA GLN A 84 -3.21 -11.87 5.88
C GLN A 84 -3.49 -13.37 6.05
N GLU A 85 -3.43 -13.87 7.28
CA GLU A 85 -3.66 -15.27 7.60
C GLU A 85 -5.14 -15.59 7.87
N PHE A 86 -5.56 -16.80 7.49
CA PHE A 86 -6.92 -17.29 7.71
C PHE A 86 -7.10 -17.87 9.11
N ASN A 87 -7.30 -17.01 10.10
CA ASN A 87 -7.65 -17.44 11.46
C ASN A 87 -9.16 -17.39 11.64
N VAL A 88 -9.85 -18.48 11.26
CA VAL A 88 -11.32 -18.62 11.23
C VAL A 88 -11.73 -19.91 11.91
N ASP A 89 -12.86 -19.86 12.63
CA ASP A 89 -13.49 -21.08 13.13
C ASP A 89 -14.01 -21.92 11.94
N ARG A 90 -13.51 -23.16 11.84
CA ARG A 90 -13.76 -24.05 10.70
C ARG A 90 -14.94 -24.99 10.91
N PHE A 91 -15.51 -25.02 12.12
CA PHE A 91 -16.57 -25.95 12.47
C PHE A 91 -17.96 -25.46 12.05
N PHE A 92 -18.13 -24.15 11.96
CA PHE A 92 -19.41 -23.52 11.65
C PHE A 92 -19.54 -23.13 10.17
N PRO A 93 -20.77 -23.04 9.64
CA PRO A 93 -21.06 -22.35 8.37
C PRO A 93 -20.58 -20.91 8.40
N ILE A 94 -20.22 -20.37 7.24
CA ILE A 94 -19.65 -19.01 7.18
C ILE A 94 -20.61 -17.93 7.70
N ARG A 95 -21.92 -18.07 7.51
CA ARG A 95 -22.93 -17.19 8.09
C ARG A 95 -22.85 -17.16 9.61
N GLU A 96 -22.80 -18.34 10.27
CA GLU A 96 -22.71 -18.43 11.72
C GLU A 96 -21.41 -17.85 12.26
N VAL A 97 -20.28 -18.03 11.55
CA VAL A 97 -18.99 -17.41 11.90
C VAL A 97 -19.11 -15.88 11.93
N LEU A 98 -19.80 -15.29 10.94
CA LEU A 98 -20.04 -13.84 10.90
C LEU A 98 -20.97 -13.40 12.05
N MET A 99 -22.03 -14.13 12.30
CA MET A 99 -22.96 -13.86 13.43
C MET A 99 -22.23 -13.89 14.77
N HIS A 100 -21.38 -14.90 15.01
CA HIS A 100 -20.57 -14.98 16.22
C HIS A 100 -19.61 -13.78 16.33
N LYS A 101 -18.96 -13.39 15.22
CA LYS A 101 -18.07 -12.22 15.20
C LYS A 101 -18.83 -10.96 15.60
N ALA A 102 -19.99 -10.68 15.01
CA ALA A 102 -20.84 -9.55 15.39
C ALA A 102 -21.29 -9.63 16.86
N GLY A 103 -21.65 -10.84 17.32
CA GLY A 103 -22.05 -11.09 18.72
C GLY A 103 -20.94 -10.76 19.73
N TYR A 104 -19.66 -11.02 19.43
CA TYR A 104 -18.53 -10.63 20.27
C TYR A 104 -18.41 -9.10 20.42
N HIS A 105 -18.92 -8.32 19.47
CA HIS A 105 -19.02 -6.86 19.52
C HIS A 105 -20.35 -6.36 20.11
N GLY A 106 -21.16 -7.26 20.73
CA GLY A 106 -22.40 -6.88 21.41
C GLY A 106 -23.60 -6.67 20.48
N VAL A 107 -23.50 -7.05 19.20
CA VAL A 107 -24.62 -6.98 18.25
C VAL A 107 -25.64 -8.08 18.60
N SER A 108 -26.94 -7.73 18.67
CA SER A 108 -28.01 -8.68 18.95
C SER A 108 -28.16 -9.70 17.81
N GLU A 109 -28.63 -10.92 18.14
CA GLU A 109 -28.69 -12.04 17.21
C GLU A 109 -29.42 -11.71 15.88
N GLY A 110 -30.59 -11.09 15.93
CA GLY A 110 -31.33 -10.74 14.71
C GLY A 110 -30.61 -9.69 13.83
N VAL A 111 -29.91 -8.72 14.44
CA VAL A 111 -29.09 -7.74 13.71
C VAL A 111 -27.80 -8.41 13.18
N ALA A 112 -27.22 -9.31 13.95
CA ALA A 112 -26.02 -10.05 13.54
C ALA A 112 -26.31 -10.96 12.33
N GLU A 113 -27.50 -11.60 12.29
CA GLU A 113 -27.92 -12.39 11.14
C GLU A 113 -28.10 -11.52 9.89
N GLN A 114 -28.80 -10.39 10.02
CA GLN A 114 -28.98 -9.45 8.91
C GLN A 114 -27.63 -8.96 8.37
N ARG A 115 -26.73 -8.47 9.24
CA ARG A 115 -25.40 -8.01 8.86
C ARG A 115 -24.54 -9.10 8.22
N ALA A 116 -24.67 -10.35 8.70
CA ALA A 116 -23.96 -11.49 8.13
C ALA A 116 -24.41 -11.77 6.69
N LEU A 117 -25.71 -11.72 6.40
CA LEU A 117 -26.23 -11.90 5.05
C LEU A 117 -25.83 -10.74 4.12
N GLU A 118 -25.97 -9.50 4.57
CA GLU A 118 -25.54 -8.31 3.82
C GLU A 118 -24.04 -8.36 3.50
N ALA A 119 -23.20 -8.73 4.46
CA ALA A 119 -21.76 -8.87 4.25
C ALA A 119 -21.42 -9.99 3.24
N LEU A 120 -22.12 -11.11 3.28
CA LEU A 120 -21.94 -12.19 2.31
C LEU A 120 -22.41 -11.79 0.89
N GLU A 121 -23.51 -11.06 0.78
CA GLU A 121 -24.01 -10.52 -0.48
C GLU A 121 -23.01 -9.54 -1.10
N THR A 122 -22.49 -8.60 -0.30
CA THR A 122 -21.48 -7.60 -0.75
C THR A 122 -20.25 -8.27 -1.37
N VAL A 123 -19.82 -9.41 -0.87
CA VAL A 123 -18.64 -10.14 -1.41
C VAL A 123 -19.03 -11.27 -2.38
N GLY A 124 -20.31 -11.43 -2.76
CA GLY A 124 -20.79 -12.44 -3.70
C GLY A 124 -20.66 -13.87 -3.16
N LEU A 125 -20.94 -14.07 -1.88
CA LEU A 125 -20.90 -15.37 -1.19
C LEU A 125 -22.27 -15.80 -0.61
N GLU A 126 -23.36 -15.12 -0.94
CA GLU A 126 -24.73 -15.41 -0.45
C GLU A 126 -25.15 -16.86 -0.73
N ALA A 127 -24.83 -17.40 -1.92
CA ALA A 127 -25.11 -18.79 -2.28
C ALA A 127 -24.29 -19.83 -1.49
N LYS A 128 -23.36 -19.39 -0.64
CA LYS A 128 -22.45 -20.23 0.17
C LYS A 128 -22.65 -20.06 1.67
N GLU A 129 -23.66 -19.35 2.11
CA GLU A 129 -23.87 -18.99 3.52
C GLU A 129 -23.83 -20.18 4.49
N ASP A 130 -24.35 -21.35 4.08
CA ASP A 130 -24.36 -22.61 4.86
C ASP A 130 -23.10 -23.47 4.62
N THR A 131 -22.11 -22.98 3.85
CA THR A 131 -20.86 -23.68 3.56
C THR A 131 -19.83 -23.42 4.66
N ARG A 132 -19.05 -24.44 5.04
CA ARG A 132 -17.93 -24.26 5.98
C ARG A 132 -16.75 -23.61 5.29
N PHE A 133 -15.98 -22.82 6.05
CA PHE A 133 -14.82 -22.08 5.53
C PHE A 133 -13.82 -22.95 4.78
N ASP A 134 -13.53 -24.18 5.27
CA ASP A 134 -12.54 -25.07 4.63
C ASP A 134 -12.96 -25.53 3.23
N TRP A 135 -14.25 -25.52 2.92
CA TRP A 135 -14.77 -25.94 1.61
C TRP A 135 -14.85 -24.81 0.59
N LEU A 136 -14.47 -23.59 0.99
CA LEU A 136 -14.35 -22.46 0.09
C LEU A 136 -13.04 -22.56 -0.73
N SER A 137 -13.07 -22.09 -1.98
CA SER A 137 -11.85 -21.87 -2.78
C SER A 137 -10.97 -20.78 -2.14
N GLY A 138 -9.70 -20.69 -2.56
CA GLY A 138 -8.78 -19.67 -2.05
C GLY A 138 -9.33 -18.25 -2.19
N GLY A 139 -9.87 -17.92 -3.35
CA GLY A 139 -10.49 -16.62 -3.60
C GLY A 139 -11.77 -16.38 -2.78
N MET A 140 -12.63 -17.41 -2.62
CA MET A 140 -13.82 -17.30 -1.75
C MET A 140 -13.40 -17.09 -0.30
N LYS A 141 -12.31 -17.69 0.16
CA LYS A 141 -11.75 -17.45 1.49
C LYS A 141 -11.32 -16.00 1.68
N ARG A 142 -10.67 -15.37 0.67
CA ARG A 142 -10.30 -13.95 0.72
C ARG A 142 -11.54 -13.05 0.78
N ARG A 143 -12.54 -13.29 -0.08
CA ARG A 143 -13.82 -12.57 -0.03
C ARG A 143 -14.50 -12.71 1.34
N PHE A 144 -14.49 -13.90 1.92
CA PHE A 144 -15.04 -14.14 3.25
C PHE A 144 -14.29 -13.36 4.35
N MET A 145 -12.96 -13.23 4.28
CA MET A 145 -12.20 -12.43 5.24
C MET A 145 -12.59 -10.95 5.20
N LEU A 146 -12.91 -10.42 4.02
CA LEU A 146 -13.45 -9.09 3.86
C LEU A 146 -14.85 -8.98 4.50
N ALA A 147 -15.78 -9.91 4.20
CA ALA A 147 -17.09 -9.96 4.84
C ALA A 147 -17.00 -10.01 6.38
N ARG A 148 -16.05 -10.81 6.90
CA ARG A 148 -15.81 -10.93 8.34
C ARG A 148 -15.29 -9.63 8.97
N ALA A 149 -14.51 -8.84 8.22
CA ALA A 149 -14.06 -7.54 8.70
C ALA A 149 -15.18 -6.50 8.71
N MET A 150 -16.13 -6.59 7.76
CA MET A 150 -17.25 -5.65 7.60
C MET A 150 -18.44 -5.92 8.53
N VAL A 151 -18.63 -7.16 9.00
CA VAL A 151 -19.86 -7.57 9.70
C VAL A 151 -20.13 -6.78 10.98
N THR A 152 -19.12 -6.14 11.56
CA THR A 152 -19.25 -5.27 12.73
C THR A 152 -19.64 -3.84 12.38
N ASP A 153 -19.74 -3.51 11.09
CA ASP A 153 -20.04 -2.16 10.58
C ASP A 153 -19.01 -1.11 11.07
N PRO A 154 -17.71 -1.31 10.73
CA PRO A 154 -16.63 -0.48 11.26
C PRO A 154 -16.46 0.83 10.49
N ASP A 155 -16.00 1.89 11.15
CA ASP A 155 -15.62 3.16 10.53
C ASP A 155 -14.24 3.09 9.82
N LEU A 156 -13.37 2.14 10.25
CA LEU A 156 -12.05 1.88 9.70
C LEU A 156 -11.89 0.40 9.34
N LEU A 157 -11.61 0.13 8.06
CA LEU A 157 -11.27 -1.21 7.58
C LEU A 157 -9.75 -1.32 7.37
N ILE A 158 -9.12 -2.23 8.10
CA ILE A 158 -7.70 -2.56 7.92
C ILE A 158 -7.59 -3.84 7.11
N LEU A 159 -6.96 -3.76 5.95
CA LEU A 159 -6.77 -4.85 5.00
C LEU A 159 -5.29 -5.19 4.89
N ASP A 160 -4.89 -6.32 5.49
CA ASP A 160 -3.49 -6.77 5.47
C ASP A 160 -3.27 -7.74 4.32
N GLU A 161 -2.68 -7.25 3.23
CA GLU A 161 -2.42 -7.98 1.98
C GLU A 161 -3.66 -8.73 1.44
N PRO A 162 -4.81 -8.04 1.20
CA PRO A 162 -6.08 -8.70 0.93
C PRO A 162 -6.10 -9.53 -0.35
N THR A 163 -5.21 -9.26 -1.29
CA THR A 163 -5.16 -9.95 -2.60
C THR A 163 -3.93 -10.85 -2.76
N ALA A 164 -3.16 -11.08 -1.69
CA ALA A 164 -2.01 -11.97 -1.75
C ALA A 164 -2.42 -13.40 -2.17
N GLY A 165 -1.76 -13.91 -3.23
CA GLY A 165 -2.01 -15.26 -3.75
C GLY A 165 -3.33 -15.42 -4.51
N VAL A 166 -3.97 -14.33 -4.95
CA VAL A 166 -5.20 -14.32 -5.75
C VAL A 166 -4.84 -14.10 -7.23
N ASP A 167 -5.60 -14.72 -8.14
CA ASP A 167 -5.47 -14.47 -9.57
C ASP A 167 -5.92 -13.05 -9.96
N VAL A 168 -5.55 -12.61 -11.18
CA VAL A 168 -5.76 -11.23 -11.64
C VAL A 168 -7.24 -10.84 -11.72
N GLU A 169 -8.11 -11.75 -12.14
CA GLU A 169 -9.55 -11.46 -12.30
C GLU A 169 -10.20 -11.26 -10.93
N LEU A 170 -9.97 -12.20 -10.02
CA LEU A 170 -10.49 -12.12 -8.67
C LEU A 170 -9.92 -10.94 -7.88
N ARG A 171 -8.67 -10.54 -8.14
CA ARG A 171 -8.06 -9.35 -7.54
C ARG A 171 -8.86 -8.10 -7.92
N ARG A 172 -9.22 -7.95 -9.20
CA ARG A 172 -10.02 -6.82 -9.68
C ARG A 172 -11.40 -6.77 -9.03
N ASP A 173 -12.06 -7.91 -8.92
CA ASP A 173 -13.36 -7.99 -8.25
C ASP A 173 -13.27 -7.55 -6.77
N LEU A 174 -12.20 -7.95 -6.05
CA LEU A 174 -11.96 -7.51 -4.68
C LEU A 174 -11.70 -6.01 -4.59
N TRP A 175 -10.94 -5.45 -5.52
CA TRP A 175 -10.69 -4.01 -5.58
C TRP A 175 -11.97 -3.22 -5.77
N ASP A 176 -12.86 -3.67 -6.64
CA ASP A 176 -14.14 -3.00 -6.89
C ASP A 176 -15.02 -3.01 -5.63
N VAL A 177 -15.08 -4.13 -4.90
CA VAL A 177 -15.80 -4.20 -3.62
C VAL A 177 -15.19 -3.26 -2.58
N ILE A 178 -13.85 -3.28 -2.41
CA ILE A 178 -13.17 -2.46 -1.41
C ILE A 178 -13.33 -0.96 -1.75
N ARG A 179 -13.26 -0.59 -3.04
CA ARG A 179 -13.48 0.79 -3.48
C ARG A 179 -14.89 1.25 -3.18
N GLN A 180 -15.90 0.42 -3.45
CA GLN A 180 -17.29 0.75 -3.13
C GLN A 180 -17.47 1.02 -1.63
N LEU A 181 -16.85 0.25 -0.76
CA LEU A 181 -16.91 0.49 0.69
C LEU A 181 -16.29 1.83 1.09
N ASN A 182 -15.21 2.24 0.44
CA ASN A 182 -14.62 3.54 0.67
C ASN A 182 -15.50 4.69 0.12
N ASP A 183 -16.08 4.52 -1.07
CA ASP A 183 -17.02 5.49 -1.66
C ASP A 183 -18.27 5.67 -0.78
N ASP A 184 -18.68 4.63 -0.05
CA ASP A 184 -19.78 4.67 0.93
C ASP A 184 -19.36 5.30 2.29
N GLY A 185 -18.10 5.73 2.42
CA GLY A 185 -17.58 6.52 3.54
C GLY A 185 -16.69 5.78 4.53
N THR A 186 -16.47 4.46 4.38
CA THR A 186 -15.58 3.69 5.24
C THR A 186 -14.12 4.10 4.99
N THR A 187 -13.36 4.42 6.03
CA THR A 187 -11.91 4.63 5.91
C THR A 187 -11.21 3.31 5.64
N ILE A 188 -10.28 3.26 4.69
CA ILE A 188 -9.51 2.04 4.37
C ILE A 188 -8.04 2.27 4.67
N LEU A 189 -7.43 1.36 5.48
CA LEU A 189 -5.99 1.20 5.57
C LEU A 189 -5.59 -0.11 4.87
N LEU A 190 -4.89 0.01 3.76
CA LEU A 190 -4.41 -1.12 2.96
C LEU A 190 -2.92 -1.31 3.18
N THR A 191 -2.49 -2.51 3.61
CA THR A 191 -1.09 -2.91 3.44
C THR A 191 -0.96 -3.78 2.21
N THR A 192 0.03 -3.52 1.40
CA THR A 192 0.35 -4.31 0.23
C THR A 192 1.83 -4.20 -0.13
N HIS A 193 2.32 -5.21 -0.83
CA HIS A 193 3.59 -5.15 -1.56
C HIS A 193 3.36 -5.07 -3.08
N TYR A 194 2.09 -5.09 -3.53
CA TYR A 194 1.72 -4.88 -4.92
C TYR A 194 1.50 -3.39 -5.17
N ILE A 195 2.43 -2.77 -5.87
CA ILE A 195 2.42 -1.34 -6.15
C ILE A 195 1.19 -0.93 -6.97
N GLU A 196 0.75 -1.80 -7.93
CA GLU A 196 -0.46 -1.58 -8.73
C GLU A 196 -1.71 -1.37 -7.86
N GLU A 197 -1.80 -2.03 -6.69
CA GLU A 197 -2.92 -1.80 -5.75
C GLU A 197 -2.89 -0.40 -5.17
N ALA A 198 -1.72 0.07 -4.78
CA ALA A 198 -1.55 1.40 -4.22
C ALA A 198 -1.85 2.49 -5.26
N GLU A 199 -1.34 2.33 -6.48
CA GLU A 199 -1.61 3.26 -7.59
C GLU A 199 -3.10 3.35 -7.93
N ARG A 200 -3.78 2.20 -7.92
CA ARG A 200 -5.16 2.12 -8.37
C ARG A 200 -6.18 2.53 -7.32
N LEU A 201 -5.90 2.26 -6.05
CA LEU A 201 -6.89 2.35 -4.97
C LEU A 201 -6.65 3.50 -4.01
N CYS A 202 -5.39 3.86 -3.74
CA CYS A 202 -5.08 4.75 -2.63
C CYS A 202 -5.10 6.23 -3.02
N ASP A 203 -5.70 7.06 -2.18
CA ASP A 203 -5.61 8.52 -2.27
C ASP A 203 -4.23 9.00 -1.84
N GLN A 204 -3.67 8.35 -0.82
CA GLN A 204 -2.34 8.62 -0.27
C GLN A 204 -1.65 7.31 0.10
N VAL A 205 -0.33 7.33 0.01
CA VAL A 205 0.53 6.20 0.33
C VAL A 205 1.63 6.65 1.28
N ALA A 206 1.78 5.92 2.39
CA ALA A 206 2.96 6.00 3.23
C ALA A 206 3.95 4.91 2.84
N ILE A 207 5.18 5.27 2.53
CA ILE A 207 6.29 4.34 2.40
C ILE A 207 6.96 4.22 3.76
N VAL A 208 7.08 2.98 4.24
CA VAL A 208 7.70 2.63 5.52
C VAL A 208 8.86 1.68 5.28
N ASP A 209 9.98 1.95 5.91
CA ASP A 209 11.15 1.08 5.91
C ASP A 209 11.77 1.05 7.30
N SER A 210 12.23 -0.15 7.75
CA SER A 210 12.92 -0.36 9.03
C SER A 210 12.19 0.29 10.23
N GLY A 211 10.85 0.19 10.25
CA GLY A 211 9.99 0.75 11.30
C GLY A 211 9.81 2.26 11.26
N ARG A 212 10.32 2.95 10.25
CA ARG A 212 10.27 4.42 10.09
C ARG A 212 9.46 4.82 8.87
N LYS A 213 8.84 5.99 8.94
CA LYS A 213 8.19 6.60 7.79
C LYS A 213 9.25 7.25 6.88
N VAL A 214 9.32 6.79 5.63
CA VAL A 214 10.16 7.41 4.59
C VAL A 214 9.46 8.63 4.00
N THR A 215 8.22 8.47 3.53
CA THR A 215 7.42 9.55 2.96
C THR A 215 5.93 9.26 3.03
N VAL A 216 5.10 10.30 2.86
CA VAL A 216 3.65 10.19 2.58
C VAL A 216 3.36 11.13 1.41
N ALA A 217 2.71 10.61 0.37
CA ALA A 217 2.31 11.38 -0.81
C ALA A 217 1.19 10.65 -1.56
N THR A 218 0.59 11.31 -2.55
CA THR A 218 -0.28 10.63 -3.51
C THR A 218 0.54 9.74 -4.44
N PRO A 219 -0.04 8.69 -5.05
CA PRO A 219 0.66 7.88 -6.06
C PRO A 219 1.25 8.72 -7.19
N ASP A 220 0.50 9.72 -7.67
CA ASP A 220 0.96 10.63 -8.74
C ASP A 220 2.18 11.47 -8.30
N GLU A 221 2.14 12.06 -7.10
CA GLU A 221 3.28 12.81 -6.55
C GLU A 221 4.53 11.94 -6.36
N LEU A 222 4.36 10.64 -6.04
CA LEU A 222 5.47 9.71 -5.92
C LEU A 222 6.08 9.40 -7.29
N THR A 223 5.27 9.13 -8.31
CA THR A 223 5.74 8.87 -9.67
C THR A 223 6.40 10.09 -10.29
N GLU A 224 5.92 11.31 -10.00
CA GLU A 224 6.55 12.56 -10.45
C GLU A 224 7.94 12.81 -9.87
N ARG A 225 8.29 12.16 -8.75
CA ARG A 225 9.66 12.22 -8.17
C ARG A 225 10.65 11.29 -8.86
N GLY A 226 10.18 10.39 -9.68
CA GLY A 226 11.00 9.46 -10.43
C GLY A 226 11.60 10.09 -11.69
N THR A 227 12.37 9.29 -12.40
CA THR A 227 13.08 9.72 -13.62
C THR A 227 12.55 8.91 -14.80
N ASP A 228 11.88 9.57 -15.75
CA ASP A 228 11.40 8.94 -16.99
C ASP A 228 12.57 8.47 -17.85
N THR A 229 12.42 7.33 -18.48
CA THR A 229 13.35 6.84 -19.50
C THR A 229 12.79 7.12 -20.88
N VAL A 230 13.54 7.90 -21.68
CA VAL A 230 13.19 8.22 -23.07
C VAL A 230 14.14 7.50 -24.01
N THR A 231 13.59 6.73 -24.93
CA THR A 231 14.34 6.04 -25.99
C THR A 231 14.05 6.70 -27.33
N LEU A 232 15.11 7.19 -27.99
CA LEU A 232 15.04 7.82 -29.30
C LEU A 232 15.76 6.94 -30.31
N SER A 233 15.08 6.51 -31.39
CA SER A 233 15.70 5.77 -32.49
C SER A 233 16.14 6.71 -33.58
N LEU A 234 17.40 6.59 -34.00
CA LEU A 234 18.00 7.36 -35.09
C LEU A 234 17.81 6.63 -36.43
N ALA A 235 17.72 7.39 -37.52
CA ALA A 235 17.61 6.84 -38.88
C ALA A 235 18.85 6.05 -39.33
N ALA A 236 19.99 6.25 -38.66
CA ALA A 236 21.26 5.55 -38.90
C ALA A 236 22.10 5.51 -37.62
N PRO A 237 22.92 4.46 -37.43
CA PRO A 237 23.83 4.38 -36.29
C PRO A 237 24.76 5.59 -36.20
N ALA A 238 24.93 6.06 -34.95
CA ALA A 238 25.84 7.18 -34.63
C ALA A 238 27.00 6.66 -33.77
N THR A 239 28.18 7.25 -33.96
CA THR A 239 29.37 6.97 -33.11
C THR A 239 29.54 8.00 -32.01
N ALA A 240 28.85 9.13 -32.14
CA ALA A 240 28.81 10.21 -31.15
C ALA A 240 27.55 11.05 -31.36
N ILE A 241 27.01 11.60 -30.28
CA ILE A 241 25.91 12.55 -30.27
C ILE A 241 26.34 13.83 -29.54
N PRO A 242 25.68 14.97 -29.79
CA PRO A 242 25.94 16.20 -29.04
C PRO A 242 25.60 15.98 -27.54
N ASP A 243 26.21 16.78 -26.69
CA ASP A 243 25.83 16.86 -25.30
C ASP A 243 24.41 17.45 -25.20
N ILE A 244 23.44 16.61 -24.75
CA ILE A 244 22.05 16.99 -24.55
C ILE A 244 21.66 17.00 -23.08
N THR A 245 22.60 16.79 -22.15
CA THR A 245 22.39 16.95 -20.72
C THR A 245 22.00 18.38 -20.35
N GLY A 246 21.27 18.56 -19.26
CA GLY A 246 20.81 19.86 -18.79
C GLY A 246 19.85 19.72 -17.61
N ASP A 247 19.19 20.79 -17.21
CA ASP A 247 18.38 20.87 -15.98
C ASP A 247 17.32 19.76 -15.82
N ARG A 248 16.95 19.05 -16.91
CA ARG A 248 15.90 18.01 -16.92
C ARG A 248 16.34 16.67 -17.47
N ILE A 249 17.53 16.62 -18.07
CA ILE A 249 18.13 15.40 -18.64
C ILE A 249 19.38 15.09 -17.84
N GLU A 250 19.33 14.01 -17.05
CA GLU A 250 20.37 13.64 -16.10
C GLU A 250 21.47 12.83 -16.78
N THR A 251 21.08 11.84 -17.57
CA THR A 251 22.01 10.94 -18.26
C THR A 251 21.61 10.73 -19.71
N VAL A 252 22.59 10.45 -20.54
CA VAL A 252 22.41 10.16 -21.95
C VAL A 252 23.35 9.04 -22.34
N GLU A 253 22.80 7.98 -22.93
CA GLU A 253 23.54 6.82 -23.43
C GLU A 253 23.28 6.65 -24.92
N LEU A 254 24.31 6.27 -25.67
CA LEU A 254 24.23 5.97 -27.10
C LEU A 254 24.66 4.53 -27.33
N ASP A 255 23.76 3.74 -27.92
CA ASP A 255 24.05 2.38 -28.40
C ASP A 255 23.59 2.23 -29.85
N GLY A 256 24.56 2.30 -30.79
CA GLY A 256 24.29 2.19 -32.21
C GLY A 256 23.38 3.29 -32.75
N ASP A 257 22.14 2.97 -33.06
CA ASP A 257 21.10 3.90 -33.53
C ASP A 257 20.11 4.31 -32.46
N THR A 258 20.35 3.91 -31.20
CA THR A 258 19.44 4.15 -30.08
C THR A 258 20.09 5.12 -29.06
N VAL A 259 19.37 6.18 -28.75
CA VAL A 259 19.75 7.15 -27.70
C VAL A 259 18.78 6.99 -26.55
N THR A 260 19.29 6.63 -25.36
CA THR A 260 18.51 6.51 -24.13
C THR A 260 18.81 7.69 -23.22
N LEU A 261 17.75 8.36 -22.75
CA LEU A 261 17.84 9.51 -21.84
C LEU A 261 17.14 9.16 -20.54
N ARG A 262 17.68 9.61 -19.42
CA ARG A 262 16.96 9.71 -18.14
C ARG A 262 16.63 11.16 -17.86
N ALA A 263 15.38 11.46 -17.61
CA ALA A 263 14.90 12.84 -17.44
C ALA A 263 13.82 12.92 -16.37
N THR A 264 13.78 14.00 -15.61
CA THR A 264 12.72 14.27 -14.61
C THR A 264 11.32 14.41 -15.24
N SER A 265 11.25 14.70 -16.54
CA SER A 265 10.01 14.70 -17.35
C SER A 265 10.34 14.34 -18.79
N GLY A 266 9.97 13.12 -19.18
CA GLY A 266 10.23 12.64 -20.55
C GLY A 266 9.54 13.49 -21.61
N SER A 267 8.30 13.92 -21.36
CA SER A 267 7.54 14.76 -22.29
C SER A 267 8.18 16.13 -22.55
N GLU A 268 8.89 16.70 -21.58
CA GLU A 268 9.59 17.97 -21.72
C GLU A 268 11.01 17.79 -22.26
N ALA A 269 11.64 16.65 -21.98
CA ALA A 269 12.98 16.30 -22.45
C ALA A 269 13.00 16.01 -23.96
N VAL A 270 11.98 15.31 -24.48
CA VAL A 270 11.88 14.86 -25.90
C VAL A 270 12.07 16.01 -26.90
N PRO A 271 11.32 17.14 -26.84
CA PRO A 271 11.49 18.24 -27.79
C PRO A 271 12.88 18.88 -27.75
N VAL A 272 13.54 18.87 -26.58
CA VAL A 272 14.90 19.41 -26.41
C VAL A 272 15.91 18.48 -27.06
N ALA A 273 15.80 17.16 -26.76
CA ALA A 273 16.69 16.13 -27.30
C ALA A 273 16.59 16.06 -28.82
N ILE A 274 15.39 16.00 -29.40
CA ILE A 274 15.18 15.96 -30.86
C ILE A 274 15.85 17.18 -31.52
N ARG A 275 15.60 18.38 -31.04
CA ARG A 275 16.21 19.61 -31.64
C ARG A 275 17.73 19.58 -31.61
N ARG A 276 18.34 19.11 -30.53
CA ARG A 276 19.80 19.02 -30.44
C ARG A 276 20.39 17.93 -31.34
N LEU A 277 19.76 16.78 -31.42
CA LEU A 277 20.13 15.66 -32.29
C LEU A 277 20.02 16.08 -33.76
N GLU A 278 18.92 16.69 -34.20
CA GLU A 278 18.70 17.16 -35.56
C GLU A 278 19.67 18.26 -35.97
N ALA A 279 19.96 19.20 -35.06
CA ALA A 279 20.97 20.26 -35.28
C ALA A 279 22.38 19.67 -35.49
N ALA A 280 22.66 18.50 -34.91
CA ALA A 280 23.92 17.76 -35.12
C ALA A 280 23.88 16.82 -36.33
N GLY A 281 22.78 16.80 -37.09
CA GLY A 281 22.60 15.99 -38.30
C GLY A 281 22.05 14.58 -38.08
N HIS A 282 21.61 14.25 -36.86
CA HIS A 282 20.98 12.96 -36.55
C HIS A 282 19.45 13.07 -36.67
N ARG A 283 18.86 12.30 -37.60
CA ARG A 283 17.41 12.26 -37.77
C ARG A 283 16.78 11.24 -36.79
N VAL A 284 15.87 11.71 -35.93
CA VAL A 284 15.07 10.85 -35.06
C VAL A 284 13.88 10.29 -35.86
N VAL A 285 13.65 8.99 -35.79
CA VAL A 285 12.58 8.28 -36.52
C VAL A 285 11.51 7.70 -35.60
N ASP A 286 11.84 7.45 -34.33
CA ASP A 286 10.90 6.96 -33.34
C ASP A 286 11.25 7.47 -31.96
N VAL A 287 10.23 7.56 -31.09
CA VAL A 287 10.33 8.04 -29.71
C VAL A 287 9.44 7.18 -28.83
N ASP A 288 10.02 6.57 -27.82
CA ASP A 288 9.32 5.90 -26.75
C ASP A 288 9.59 6.59 -25.41
N ILE A 289 8.57 6.76 -24.59
CA ILE A 289 8.68 7.35 -23.25
C ILE A 289 8.16 6.35 -22.24
N ALA A 290 9.06 5.68 -21.56
CA ALA A 290 8.74 4.87 -20.39
C ALA A 290 8.70 5.79 -19.15
N ARG A 291 7.50 6.07 -18.67
CA ARG A 291 7.35 6.83 -17.41
C ARG A 291 7.78 5.97 -16.25
N THR A 292 8.41 6.61 -15.29
CA THR A 292 8.76 5.94 -14.02
C THR A 292 7.50 5.38 -13.37
N SER A 293 7.55 4.12 -13.01
CA SER A 293 6.51 3.46 -12.22
C SER A 293 6.70 3.77 -10.72
N LEU A 294 5.63 3.71 -9.95
CA LEU A 294 5.72 3.80 -8.49
C LEU A 294 6.61 2.68 -7.92
N GLU A 295 6.74 1.54 -8.63
CA GLU A 295 7.62 0.44 -8.25
C GLU A 295 9.09 0.83 -8.30
N GLU A 296 9.53 1.53 -9.36
CA GLU A 296 10.89 2.04 -9.47
C GLU A 296 11.20 3.08 -8.38
N VAL A 297 10.27 4.01 -8.15
CA VAL A 297 10.39 5.01 -7.08
C VAL A 297 10.47 4.35 -5.70
N PHE A 298 9.63 3.34 -5.44
CA PHE A 298 9.64 2.59 -4.19
C PHE A 298 10.98 1.88 -3.95
N VAL A 299 11.52 1.20 -4.98
CA VAL A 299 12.81 0.51 -4.90
C VAL A 299 13.94 1.49 -4.63
N ASP A 300 13.95 2.64 -5.30
CA ASP A 300 14.99 3.65 -5.10
C ASP A 300 14.93 4.26 -3.69
N MET A 301 13.73 4.54 -3.18
CA MET A 301 13.55 5.10 -1.84
C MET A 301 13.92 4.12 -0.71
N THR A 302 13.71 2.82 -0.91
CA THR A 302 14.03 1.80 0.11
C THR A 302 15.51 1.37 0.05
N ARG A 303 16.19 1.43 -1.10
CA ARG A 303 17.63 1.16 -1.21
C ARG A 303 18.50 2.26 -0.59
N THR A 304 18.12 3.51 -0.73
CA THR A 304 18.86 4.64 -0.16
C THR A 304 18.88 4.62 1.37
N GLY A 305 17.91 3.94 2.00
CA GLY A 305 17.86 3.71 3.46
C GLY A 305 18.93 2.73 3.96
N GLU A 306 19.33 1.73 3.16
CA GLU A 306 20.36 0.76 3.53
C GLU A 306 21.78 1.37 3.50
N GLU A 307 22.06 2.27 2.55
CA GLU A 307 23.39 2.91 2.43
C GLU A 307 23.67 3.96 3.52
N THR A 308 22.65 4.59 4.08
CA THR A 308 22.82 5.57 5.18
C THR A 308 22.93 4.91 6.56
N GLY A 309 22.47 3.67 6.75
CA GLY A 309 22.59 2.93 8.01
C GLY A 309 23.97 2.33 8.29
N GLU A 310 24.75 1.99 7.24
CA GLU A 310 26.08 1.39 7.40
C GLU A 310 27.20 2.42 7.70
N SER A 311 26.96 3.71 7.51
CA SER A 311 28.01 4.74 7.73
C SER A 311 28.06 5.30 9.17
N GLU A 312 27.07 5.09 10.02
CA GLU A 312 27.09 5.56 11.43
C GLU A 312 27.71 4.56 12.41
N ASP A 313 27.78 3.25 12.09
CA ASP A 313 28.37 2.23 12.98
C ASP A 313 29.90 2.03 12.80
N ALA A 314 30.54 2.70 11.86
CA ALA A 314 31.98 2.53 11.58
C ALA A 314 32.91 3.52 12.33
N GLU A 315 32.39 4.46 13.12
CA GLU A 315 33.21 5.51 13.76
C GLU A 315 33.33 5.41 15.30
N VAL A 316 32.92 4.31 15.92
CA VAL A 316 33.00 4.08 17.39
C VAL A 316 33.87 2.86 17.74
N VAL A 317 34.94 2.58 17.01
CA VAL A 317 36.05 1.72 17.50
C VAL A 317 37.38 2.25 16.97
N ALA A 318 37.93 3.24 17.62
CA ALA A 318 39.36 3.54 17.60
C ALA A 318 39.78 4.17 18.97
#